data_945cde77294e7d62fc5fa9d1bb62807b
#
_entry.id   945cde77294e7d62fc5fa9d1bb62807b
#
_cell.length_a   1.000
_cell.length_b   1.000
_cell.length_c   1.000
_cell.angle_alpha   90.00
_cell.angle_beta   90.00
_cell.angle_gamma   90.00
#
_symmetry.space_group_name_H-M   'P 1'
#
loop_
_entity.id
_entity.type
_entity.pdbx_description
1 polymer ?
#
loop_
_entity_poly.entity_id
_entity_poly.type
_entity_poly.pdbx_seq_one_letter_code
_entity_poly.pdbx_strand_id
1 'polypeptide(L)'
;MGHNGFAKAWLPGLAAAVLFLALGLAFVPQAGIQMDEALFASPIYNPFPEFRSVNLFGHKAEVMLLSYLGAVKTQIYKPIFRRWKPSAYSVRTPVIFLGAATIWLFWRLLLRISGLRAATAGAFLLATDTTFLLTTVFDWGPVVLQHLLTVLGMLLVWRFYSDRTLWALSAGFFCFGLALWDKALFVWIFSGLICATLIVFPREIWQALRPKTLLAASCAFLAGASPFLLYNFQRRSGNVSSYLAFSTEGFTQKWHALRSTIDGSALFGYITGEDGDGYPREPQTLLERGACRVSRLAGEPRRNWMLHAYMVALGLGLVFGRSRVRKLLWFAVIAMAVAWFEMALTRNAGGAAHHAILLWPLPAMLAAVVFAEVSQRFPGHWGHLALTAAIGVLCTVNLLVTNQHYAQLVRNGAAGVWTDAIFKLPPALKRMEAAQIYAVDWGLFDNLRLLSRGTLPMEVGGEPLKENPEPQDWEALRRQLSSPGAVFLEWVDGREPTPGMNARLLRMAAQVGYALVPVERIEDRNGRPAFLILRSRLASPEQASLRPSAPPHR
;
A
#
# COMPACT_ATOMS: atom_id res chain seq x y z
N MET A 1 34.96 11.27 20.80
CA MET A 1 35.11 10.50 19.54
C MET A 1 35.68 11.44 18.50
N GLY A 2 36.87 11.15 17.99
CA GLY A 2 37.57 12.03 17.05
C GLY A 2 36.85 12.15 15.71
N HIS A 3 37.10 13.23 14.96
CA HIS A 3 36.47 13.56 13.68
C HIS A 3 36.39 12.40 12.66
N ASN A 4 37.31 11.43 12.69
CA ASN A 4 37.33 10.25 11.82
C ASN A 4 36.29 9.17 12.18
N GLY A 5 35.77 9.14 13.41
CA GLY A 5 34.73 8.20 13.83
C GLY A 5 33.32 8.59 13.36
N PHE A 6 33.05 9.89 13.23
CA PHE A 6 31.77 10.39 12.72
C PHE A 6 31.63 10.21 11.21
N ALA A 7 32.73 10.29 10.46
CA ALA A 7 32.73 10.19 8.99
C ALA A 7 32.34 8.82 8.44
N LYS A 8 32.38 7.74 9.25
CA LYS A 8 32.02 6.36 8.82
C LYS A 8 30.71 5.83 9.45
N ALA A 9 30.16 6.52 10.43
CA ALA A 9 29.00 6.05 11.18
C ALA A 9 27.69 6.00 10.34
N TRP A 10 27.60 6.79 9.26
CA TRP A 10 26.43 6.83 8.39
C TRP A 10 26.38 5.70 7.35
N LEU A 11 27.51 5.04 7.07
CA LEU A 11 27.61 3.99 6.04
C LEU A 11 26.61 2.85 6.19
N PRO A 12 26.36 2.25 7.39
CA PRO A 12 25.38 1.16 7.53
C PRO A 12 23.95 1.59 7.15
N GLY A 13 23.54 2.80 7.52
CA GLY A 13 22.23 3.32 7.15
C GLY A 13 22.07 3.52 5.65
N LEU A 14 23.12 4.06 4.99
CA LEU A 14 23.14 4.21 3.55
C LEU A 14 23.13 2.84 2.84
N ALA A 15 23.94 1.89 3.32
CA ALA A 15 24.00 0.54 2.75
C ALA A 15 22.63 -0.15 2.82
N ALA A 16 21.91 -0.04 3.94
CA ALA A 16 20.56 -0.58 4.09
C ALA A 16 19.56 0.11 3.11
N ALA A 17 19.63 1.43 2.96
CA ALA A 17 18.79 2.17 2.03
C ALA A 17 19.09 1.81 0.57
N VAL A 18 20.37 1.65 0.20
CA VAL A 18 20.79 1.23 -1.16
C VAL A 18 20.37 -0.21 -1.43
N LEU A 19 20.49 -1.12 -0.47
CA LEU A 19 20.00 -2.49 -0.59
C LEU A 19 18.50 -2.50 -0.88
N PHE A 20 17.72 -1.73 -0.12
CA PHE A 20 16.28 -1.60 -0.34
C PHE A 20 15.93 -1.06 -1.73
N LEU A 21 16.66 -0.01 -2.19
CA LEU A 21 16.49 0.53 -3.54
C LEU A 21 16.75 -0.53 -4.61
N ALA A 22 17.84 -1.29 -4.49
CA ALA A 22 18.19 -2.33 -5.45
C ALA A 22 17.14 -3.44 -5.51
N LEU A 23 16.68 -3.91 -4.34
CA LEU A 23 15.61 -4.91 -4.25
C LEU A 23 14.30 -4.37 -4.84
N GLY A 24 13.89 -3.16 -4.45
CA GLY A 24 12.66 -2.55 -4.92
C GLY A 24 12.64 -2.35 -6.43
N LEU A 25 13.72 -1.83 -7.01
CA LEU A 25 13.83 -1.62 -8.46
C LEU A 25 13.75 -2.93 -9.25
N ALA A 26 14.23 -4.05 -8.71
CA ALA A 26 14.10 -5.35 -9.36
C ALA A 26 12.63 -5.79 -9.52
N PHE A 27 11.76 -5.43 -8.59
CA PHE A 27 10.33 -5.77 -8.64
C PHE A 27 9.50 -4.87 -9.57
N VAL A 28 9.97 -3.66 -9.91
CA VAL A 28 9.19 -2.67 -10.66
C VAL A 28 8.53 -3.24 -11.92
N PRO A 29 9.22 -4.00 -12.80
CA PRO A 29 8.63 -4.49 -14.06
C PRO A 29 7.84 -5.79 -13.90
N GLN A 30 7.74 -6.36 -12.69
CA GLN A 30 7.23 -7.72 -12.51
C GLN A 30 5.72 -7.84 -12.43
N ALA A 31 4.99 -6.74 -12.21
CA ALA A 31 3.53 -6.73 -12.16
C ALA A 31 2.96 -5.50 -12.87
N GLY A 32 1.71 -5.59 -13.30
CA GLY A 32 0.93 -4.48 -13.83
C GLY A 32 0.66 -3.41 -12.77
N ILE A 33 0.22 -2.23 -13.20
CA ILE A 33 -0.24 -1.18 -12.28
C ILE A 33 -1.65 -1.53 -11.83
N GLN A 34 -1.85 -1.58 -10.53
CA GLN A 34 -3.14 -1.83 -9.92
C GLN A 34 -3.91 -0.50 -9.74
N MET A 35 -5.24 -0.54 -9.70
CA MET A 35 -6.08 0.65 -9.65
C MET A 35 -5.71 1.62 -8.52
N ASP A 36 -5.47 1.11 -7.32
CA ASP A 36 -5.13 1.97 -6.18
C ASP A 36 -3.75 2.63 -6.33
N GLU A 37 -2.79 2.00 -7.05
CA GLU A 37 -1.55 2.69 -7.45
C GLU A 37 -1.85 3.81 -8.43
N ALA A 38 -2.73 3.55 -9.42
CA ALA A 38 -3.10 4.52 -10.46
C ALA A 38 -3.93 5.68 -9.90
N LEU A 39 -4.79 5.43 -8.92
CA LEU A 39 -5.70 6.39 -8.30
C LEU A 39 -4.99 7.67 -7.81
N PHE A 40 -3.73 7.57 -7.36
CA PHE A 40 -2.98 8.74 -6.89
C PHE A 40 -2.42 9.61 -8.02
N ALA A 41 -2.35 9.10 -9.23
CA ALA A 41 -1.74 9.78 -10.37
C ALA A 41 -2.74 10.08 -11.51
N SER A 42 -3.76 9.26 -11.70
CA SER A 42 -4.74 9.39 -12.77
C SER A 42 -5.50 10.74 -12.77
N PRO A 43 -5.82 11.37 -11.62
CA PRO A 43 -6.51 12.66 -11.58
C PRO A 43 -5.74 13.81 -12.22
N ILE A 44 -4.43 13.66 -12.42
CA ILE A 44 -3.60 14.68 -13.07
C ILE A 44 -4.06 14.91 -14.53
N TYR A 45 -4.57 13.88 -15.18
CA TYR A 45 -4.96 13.93 -16.59
C TYR A 45 -6.44 14.24 -16.82
N ASN A 46 -7.28 13.95 -15.85
CA ASN A 46 -8.70 14.22 -15.93
C ASN A 46 -9.24 14.46 -14.53
N PRO A 47 -9.50 15.72 -14.16
CA PRO A 47 -9.93 16.10 -12.83
C PRO A 47 -11.16 15.31 -12.36
N PHE A 48 -11.20 15.01 -11.08
CA PHE A 48 -12.32 14.32 -10.47
C PHE A 48 -13.55 15.23 -10.31
N PRO A 49 -14.74 14.63 -10.16
CA PRO A 49 -15.94 15.36 -9.79
C PRO A 49 -15.75 16.20 -8.53
N GLU A 50 -16.55 17.23 -8.39
CA GLU A 50 -16.46 18.26 -7.33
C GLU A 50 -16.48 17.73 -5.90
N PHE A 51 -17.04 16.54 -5.65
CA PHE A 51 -17.10 15.97 -4.31
C PHE A 51 -15.73 15.66 -3.69
N ARG A 52 -14.64 15.71 -4.47
CA ARG A 52 -13.24 15.51 -4.01
C ARG A 52 -12.47 16.80 -3.76
N SER A 53 -13.12 17.95 -3.96
CA SER A 53 -12.52 19.26 -3.77
C SER A 53 -13.13 20.02 -2.59
N VAL A 54 -12.39 21.01 -2.10
CA VAL A 54 -12.85 22.03 -1.16
C VAL A 54 -12.80 23.40 -1.80
N ASN A 55 -13.69 24.32 -1.37
CA ASN A 55 -13.61 25.72 -1.75
C ASN A 55 -12.66 26.45 -0.79
N LEU A 56 -11.57 26.97 -1.33
CA LEU A 56 -10.62 27.82 -0.62
C LEU A 56 -10.61 29.20 -1.30
N PHE A 57 -11.10 30.22 -0.61
CA PHE A 57 -11.11 31.62 -1.10
C PHE A 57 -11.68 31.76 -2.52
N GLY A 58 -12.77 31.04 -2.84
CA GLY A 58 -13.41 31.06 -4.16
C GLY A 58 -12.79 30.13 -5.21
N HIS A 59 -11.68 29.44 -4.88
CA HIS A 59 -11.04 28.48 -5.78
C HIS A 59 -11.31 27.04 -5.33
N LYS A 60 -11.58 26.14 -6.28
CA LYS A 60 -11.69 24.69 -6.03
C LYS A 60 -10.28 24.09 -5.92
N ALA A 61 -9.98 23.51 -4.77
CA ALA A 61 -8.75 22.78 -4.52
C ALA A 61 -9.05 21.28 -4.35
N GLU A 62 -8.45 20.44 -5.18
CA GLU A 62 -8.53 18.98 -5.03
C GLU A 62 -7.64 18.54 -3.87
N VAL A 63 -8.27 18.11 -2.80
CA VAL A 63 -7.59 17.73 -1.55
C VAL A 63 -7.78 16.27 -1.17
N MET A 64 -8.82 15.60 -1.71
CA MET A 64 -9.12 14.20 -1.41
C MET A 64 -9.32 13.39 -2.69
N LEU A 65 -8.92 12.13 -2.66
CA LEU A 65 -9.18 11.14 -3.70
C LEU A 65 -10.44 10.32 -3.37
N LEU A 66 -10.54 9.91 -2.12
CA LEU A 66 -11.72 9.26 -1.53
C LEU A 66 -12.07 9.98 -0.23
N SER A 67 -13.16 9.62 0.42
CA SER A 67 -13.57 10.24 1.70
C SER A 67 -12.53 10.10 2.82
N TYR A 68 -11.65 9.12 2.72
CA TYR A 68 -10.61 8.79 3.72
C TYR A 68 -9.17 8.80 3.16
N LEU A 69 -9.00 9.02 1.84
CA LEU A 69 -7.69 9.12 1.18
C LEU A 69 -7.46 10.54 0.67
N GLY A 70 -6.36 11.14 1.12
CA GLY A 70 -5.93 12.46 0.72
C GLY A 70 -5.15 12.48 -0.61
N ALA A 71 -4.97 13.68 -1.15
CA ALA A 71 -4.25 13.90 -2.40
C ALA A 71 -2.76 14.25 -2.20
N VAL A 72 -2.16 13.95 -1.03
CA VAL A 72 -0.74 14.27 -0.74
C VAL A 72 0.18 13.62 -1.76
N LYS A 73 0.01 12.33 -2.02
CA LYS A 73 0.79 11.58 -3.00
C LYS A 73 0.59 12.09 -4.43
N THR A 74 -0.62 12.55 -4.77
CA THR A 74 -0.91 13.18 -6.06
C THR A 74 -0.07 14.44 -6.29
N GLN A 75 0.18 15.25 -5.24
CA GLN A 75 1.03 16.43 -5.37
C GLN A 75 2.50 16.05 -5.67
N ILE A 76 2.96 14.90 -5.19
CA ILE A 76 4.29 14.36 -5.53
C ILE A 76 4.33 13.91 -6.99
N TYR A 77 3.27 13.28 -7.49
CA TYR A 77 3.20 12.81 -8.87
C TYR A 77 3.04 13.92 -9.92
N LYS A 78 2.40 15.05 -9.58
CA LYS A 78 2.20 16.16 -10.53
C LYS A 78 3.48 16.59 -11.27
N PRO A 79 4.60 16.94 -10.61
CA PRO A 79 5.83 17.30 -11.31
C PRO A 79 6.44 16.14 -12.10
N ILE A 80 6.30 14.90 -11.62
CA ILE A 80 6.82 13.70 -12.26
C ILE A 80 6.15 13.48 -13.59
N PHE A 81 4.81 13.44 -13.63
CA PHE A 81 4.04 13.17 -14.84
C PHE A 81 3.91 14.35 -15.81
N ARG A 82 4.33 15.55 -15.39
CA ARG A 82 4.59 16.66 -16.33
C ARG A 82 5.84 16.40 -17.17
N ARG A 83 6.82 15.63 -16.65
CA ARG A 83 8.11 15.39 -17.29
C ARG A 83 8.22 14.01 -17.94
N TRP A 84 7.68 12.98 -17.30
CA TRP A 84 7.80 11.59 -17.74
C TRP A 84 6.45 10.97 -18.08
N LYS A 85 6.45 10.03 -19.02
CA LYS A 85 5.25 9.27 -19.37
C LYS A 85 4.91 8.28 -18.24
N PRO A 86 3.59 8.03 -17.98
CA PRO A 86 3.17 6.97 -17.07
C PRO A 86 3.70 5.59 -17.48
N SER A 87 4.25 4.89 -16.51
CA SER A 87 4.78 3.53 -16.66
C SER A 87 4.97 2.92 -15.27
N ALA A 88 5.21 1.62 -15.16
CA ALA A 88 5.55 1.00 -13.89
C ALA A 88 6.71 1.73 -13.18
N TYR A 89 7.73 2.15 -13.93
CA TYR A 89 8.88 2.87 -13.37
C TYR A 89 8.52 4.25 -12.84
N SER A 90 7.78 5.06 -13.60
CA SER A 90 7.44 6.42 -13.16
C SER A 90 6.43 6.45 -12.00
N VAL A 91 5.65 5.38 -11.81
CA VAL A 91 4.75 5.21 -10.66
C VAL A 91 5.52 4.70 -9.43
N ARG A 92 6.34 3.65 -9.58
CA ARG A 92 6.95 2.92 -8.46
C ARG A 92 8.28 3.47 -7.98
N THR A 93 9.12 4.00 -8.88
CA THR A 93 10.44 4.52 -8.49
C THR A 93 10.35 5.62 -7.42
N PRO A 94 9.45 6.62 -7.50
CA PRO A 94 9.32 7.64 -6.47
C PRO A 94 9.01 7.08 -5.09
N VAL A 95 8.08 6.11 -5.00
CA VAL A 95 7.70 5.51 -3.71
C VAL A 95 8.80 4.61 -3.14
N ILE A 96 9.59 3.95 -3.98
CA ILE A 96 10.78 3.20 -3.56
C ILE A 96 11.83 4.14 -2.94
N PHE A 97 12.05 5.33 -3.53
CA PHE A 97 12.93 6.35 -2.95
C PHE A 97 12.41 6.86 -1.59
N LEU A 98 11.10 7.06 -1.44
CA LEU A 98 10.50 7.43 -0.15
C LEU A 98 10.66 6.31 0.89
N GLY A 99 10.54 5.04 0.48
CA GLY A 99 10.83 3.88 1.34
C GLY A 99 12.30 3.85 1.80
N ALA A 100 13.24 4.07 0.88
CA ALA A 100 14.67 4.16 1.21
C ALA A 100 14.97 5.34 2.16
N ALA A 101 14.31 6.49 1.95
CA ALA A 101 14.39 7.63 2.86
C ALA A 101 13.83 7.28 4.26
N THR A 102 12.75 6.49 4.32
CA THR A 102 12.20 5.99 5.58
C THR A 102 13.22 5.13 6.33
N ILE A 103 13.91 4.21 5.65
CA ILE A 103 14.97 3.39 6.25
C ILE A 103 16.12 4.26 6.78
N TRP A 104 16.55 5.25 6.01
CA TRP A 104 17.58 6.19 6.43
C TRP A 104 17.16 7.00 7.66
N LEU A 105 15.95 7.54 7.69
CA LEU A 105 15.41 8.28 8.83
C LEU A 105 15.21 7.37 10.05
N PHE A 106 14.78 6.13 9.86
CA PHE A 106 14.66 5.13 10.92
C PHE A 106 16.02 4.77 11.52
N TRP A 107 17.04 4.58 10.67
CA TRP A 107 18.41 4.43 11.13
C TRP A 107 18.85 5.63 11.99
N ARG A 108 18.56 6.86 11.54
CA ARG A 108 18.90 8.08 12.30
C ARG A 108 18.15 8.16 13.64
N LEU A 109 16.90 7.75 13.67
CA LEU A 109 16.10 7.68 14.88
C LEU A 109 16.73 6.70 15.88
N LEU A 110 16.99 5.46 15.45
CA LEU A 110 17.59 4.43 16.30
C LEU A 110 18.99 4.78 16.77
N LEU A 111 19.81 5.43 15.93
CA LEU A 111 21.12 5.92 16.30
C LEU A 111 21.06 6.87 17.52
N ARG A 112 20.08 7.74 17.55
CA ARG A 112 19.86 8.70 18.65
C ARG A 112 19.26 8.04 19.89
N ILE A 113 18.38 7.06 19.69
CA ILE A 113 17.67 6.39 20.77
C ILE A 113 18.54 5.31 21.45
N SER A 114 19.23 4.49 20.67
CA SER A 114 19.87 3.24 21.18
C SER A 114 21.28 3.00 20.64
N GLY A 115 21.85 3.94 19.86
CA GLY A 115 23.20 3.85 19.36
C GLY A 115 23.38 3.01 18.09
N LEU A 116 24.63 2.92 17.62
CA LEU A 116 24.97 2.40 16.29
C LEU A 116 24.57 0.92 16.07
N ARG A 117 24.73 0.05 17.08
CA ARG A 117 24.36 -1.37 16.97
C ARG A 117 22.88 -1.54 16.66
N ALA A 118 22.01 -0.87 17.43
CA ALA A 118 20.58 -0.92 17.25
C ALA A 118 20.17 -0.28 15.92
N ALA A 119 20.78 0.85 15.56
CA ALA A 119 20.50 1.54 14.29
C ALA A 119 20.83 0.66 13.08
N THR A 120 21.99 0.03 13.07
CA THR A 120 22.41 -0.88 12.00
C THR A 120 21.49 -2.10 11.92
N ALA A 121 21.25 -2.78 13.04
CA ALA A 121 20.35 -3.93 13.10
C ALA A 121 18.94 -3.59 12.59
N GLY A 122 18.36 -2.48 13.08
CA GLY A 122 17.00 -2.06 12.69
C GLY A 122 16.90 -1.67 11.22
N ALA A 123 17.89 -0.95 10.70
CA ALA A 123 17.88 -0.56 9.29
C ALA A 123 17.95 -1.76 8.35
N PHE A 124 18.81 -2.76 8.63
CA PHE A 124 18.89 -3.96 7.80
C PHE A 124 17.66 -4.87 7.96
N LEU A 125 17.11 -5.04 9.17
CA LEU A 125 15.86 -5.76 9.38
C LEU A 125 14.72 -5.13 8.58
N LEU A 126 14.58 -3.80 8.60
CA LEU A 126 13.54 -3.10 7.85
C LEU A 126 13.79 -3.15 6.34
N ALA A 127 15.05 -3.00 5.90
CA ALA A 127 15.42 -3.01 4.48
C ALA A 127 15.19 -4.37 3.81
N THR A 128 15.25 -5.45 4.57
CA THR A 128 15.03 -6.81 4.08
C THR A 128 13.66 -7.37 4.41
N ASP A 129 12.82 -6.64 5.15
CA ASP A 129 11.46 -7.07 5.48
C ASP A 129 10.63 -7.20 4.20
N THR A 130 10.16 -8.42 3.93
CA THR A 130 9.48 -8.77 2.68
C THR A 130 8.20 -7.96 2.49
N THR A 131 7.36 -7.86 3.52
CA THR A 131 6.08 -7.18 3.40
C THR A 131 6.26 -5.67 3.30
N PHE A 132 7.19 -5.08 4.08
CA PHE A 132 7.52 -3.67 3.98
C PHE A 132 8.06 -3.30 2.58
N LEU A 133 8.95 -4.13 2.02
CA LEU A 133 9.47 -3.93 0.67
C LEU A 133 8.34 -3.98 -0.37
N LEU A 134 7.56 -5.05 -0.38
CA LEU A 134 6.55 -5.26 -1.42
C LEU A 134 5.38 -4.26 -1.32
N THR A 135 4.92 -3.91 -0.12
CA THR A 135 3.89 -2.87 0.06
C THR A 135 4.40 -1.45 -0.24
N THR A 136 5.71 -1.24 -0.21
CA THR A 136 6.32 0.02 -0.67
C THR A 136 6.45 0.05 -2.19
N VAL A 137 6.93 -1.03 -2.82
CA VAL A 137 7.08 -1.10 -4.28
C VAL A 137 5.73 -1.00 -4.97
N PHE A 138 4.78 -1.80 -4.52
CA PHE A 138 3.40 -1.87 -4.98
C PHE A 138 2.50 -1.08 -4.01
N ASP A 139 2.63 0.24 -3.98
CA ASP A 139 2.02 1.09 -2.95
C ASP A 139 0.53 1.37 -3.22
N TRP A 140 -0.30 0.31 -3.17
CA TRP A 140 -1.74 0.39 -3.40
C TRP A 140 -2.54 0.94 -2.21
N GLY A 141 -1.98 0.92 -1.01
CA GLY A 141 -2.69 1.32 0.20
C GLY A 141 -2.20 2.61 0.85
N PRO A 142 -1.62 3.58 0.12
CA PRO A 142 -0.70 4.67 0.44
C PRO A 142 0.04 4.47 1.77
N VAL A 143 0.82 3.40 1.87
CA VAL A 143 1.56 3.08 3.10
C VAL A 143 2.91 3.76 3.19
N VAL A 144 3.52 4.07 2.04
CA VAL A 144 4.90 4.61 2.01
C VAL A 144 5.00 5.98 2.67
N LEU A 145 4.05 6.89 2.39
CA LEU A 145 4.00 8.21 3.03
C LEU A 145 3.66 8.12 4.51
N GLN A 146 2.79 7.17 4.89
CA GLN A 146 2.48 6.89 6.30
C GLN A 146 3.76 6.54 7.07
N HIS A 147 4.57 5.63 6.55
CA HIS A 147 5.84 5.24 7.19
C HIS A 147 6.83 6.40 7.25
N LEU A 148 7.01 7.12 6.13
CA LEU A 148 7.93 8.25 6.07
C LEU A 148 7.55 9.34 7.09
N LEU A 149 6.29 9.77 7.08
CA LEU A 149 5.80 10.84 7.96
C LEU A 149 5.78 10.42 9.43
N THR A 150 5.47 9.15 9.72
CA THR A 150 5.54 8.60 11.08
C THR A 150 6.97 8.62 11.61
N VAL A 151 7.93 8.08 10.85
CA VAL A 151 9.34 8.01 11.27
C VAL A 151 9.95 9.40 11.38
N LEU A 152 9.67 10.30 10.43
CA LEU A 152 10.14 11.68 10.47
C LEU A 152 9.53 12.43 11.65
N GLY A 153 8.22 12.27 11.89
CA GLY A 153 7.55 12.85 13.04
C GLY A 153 8.15 12.37 14.36
N MET A 154 8.36 11.06 14.52
CA MET A 154 9.03 10.49 15.71
C MET A 154 10.45 11.04 15.89
N LEU A 155 11.24 11.13 14.82
CA LEU A 155 12.59 11.67 14.86
C LEU A 155 12.62 13.15 15.31
N LEU A 156 11.67 13.95 14.82
CA LEU A 156 11.55 15.36 15.15
C LEU A 156 11.05 15.57 16.58
N VAL A 157 10.07 14.78 17.02
CA VAL A 157 9.62 14.79 18.43
C VAL A 157 10.73 14.34 19.38
N TRP A 158 11.52 13.33 19.00
CA TRP A 158 12.70 12.93 19.76
C TRP A 158 13.74 14.05 19.81
N ARG A 159 13.95 14.78 18.71
CA ARG A 159 14.84 15.96 18.70
C ARG A 159 14.34 17.04 19.66
N PHE A 160 13.04 17.33 19.68
CA PHE A 160 12.46 18.25 20.67
C PHE A 160 12.71 17.76 22.11
N TYR A 161 12.56 16.46 22.35
CA TYR A 161 12.83 15.89 23.68
C TYR A 161 14.28 16.13 24.10
N SER A 162 15.25 15.97 23.20
CA SER A 162 16.69 16.15 23.47
C SER A 162 17.11 17.61 23.57
N ASP A 163 16.68 18.44 22.61
CA ASP A 163 17.24 19.78 22.39
C ASP A 163 16.28 20.90 22.81
N ARG A 164 15.06 20.57 23.20
CA ARG A 164 13.95 21.49 23.56
C ARG A 164 13.61 22.52 22.48
N THR A 165 13.91 22.24 21.22
CA THR A 165 13.69 23.12 20.07
C THR A 165 12.25 23.07 19.61
N LEU A 166 11.49 24.17 19.79
CA LEU A 166 10.04 24.22 19.49
C LEU A 166 9.71 23.94 18.03
N TRP A 167 10.57 24.38 17.08
CA TRP A 167 10.36 24.10 15.66
C TRP A 167 10.35 22.59 15.35
N ALA A 168 11.18 21.79 16.05
CA ALA A 168 11.21 20.35 15.85
C ALA A 168 9.90 19.69 16.32
N LEU A 169 9.32 20.16 17.43
CA LEU A 169 8.00 19.73 17.87
C LEU A 169 6.92 20.07 16.85
N SER A 170 6.89 21.33 16.39
CA SER A 170 5.93 21.79 15.38
C SER A 170 6.05 21.00 14.09
N ALA A 171 7.26 20.82 13.56
CA ALA A 171 7.48 20.04 12.35
C ALA A 171 7.09 18.56 12.51
N GLY A 172 7.35 17.97 13.68
CA GLY A 172 6.93 16.59 13.98
C GLY A 172 5.41 16.42 13.97
N PHE A 173 4.69 17.32 14.65
CA PHE A 173 3.23 17.30 14.67
C PHE A 173 2.61 17.68 13.32
N PHE A 174 3.24 18.54 12.53
CA PHE A 174 2.85 18.81 11.15
C PHE A 174 2.96 17.55 10.29
N CYS A 175 4.04 16.76 10.43
CA CYS A 175 4.15 15.46 9.76
C CYS A 175 3.01 14.51 10.13
N PHE A 176 2.63 14.43 11.42
CA PHE A 176 1.49 13.62 11.84
C PHE A 176 0.16 14.15 11.28
N GLY A 177 -0.03 15.46 11.20
CA GLY A 177 -1.18 16.06 10.52
C GLY A 177 -1.23 15.74 9.03
N LEU A 178 -0.10 15.81 8.33
CA LEU A 178 0.01 15.40 6.92
C LEU A 178 -0.28 13.91 6.74
N ALA A 179 0.15 13.05 7.65
CA ALA A 179 -0.14 11.62 7.61
C ALA A 179 -1.65 11.35 7.77
N LEU A 180 -2.34 12.12 8.63
CA LEU A 180 -3.79 12.05 8.75
C LEU A 180 -4.50 12.52 7.47
N TRP A 181 -4.01 13.57 6.82
CA TRP A 181 -4.53 14.00 5.53
C TRP A 181 -4.27 12.97 4.43
N ASP A 182 -3.08 12.38 4.37
CA ASP A 182 -2.74 11.35 3.39
C ASP A 182 -3.68 10.13 3.49
N LYS A 183 -3.94 9.67 4.73
CA LYS A 183 -4.87 8.56 5.00
C LYS A 183 -5.48 8.69 6.39
N ALA A 184 -6.81 8.79 6.48
CA ALA A 184 -7.53 8.93 7.74
C ALA A 184 -7.22 7.79 8.74
N LEU A 185 -6.89 6.61 8.24
CA LEU A 185 -6.53 5.43 9.05
C LEU A 185 -5.26 5.62 9.89
N PHE A 186 -4.50 6.70 9.63
CA PHE A 186 -3.38 7.12 10.48
C PHE A 186 -3.81 7.37 11.94
N VAL A 187 -5.08 7.65 12.17
CA VAL A 187 -5.60 7.86 13.54
C VAL A 187 -5.23 6.72 14.47
N TRP A 188 -5.23 5.46 14.01
CA TRP A 188 -4.87 4.30 14.83
C TRP A 188 -3.40 4.30 15.24
N ILE A 189 -2.51 4.60 14.30
CA ILE A 189 -1.07 4.70 14.59
C ILE A 189 -0.82 5.87 15.54
N PHE A 190 -1.47 6.99 15.30
CA PHE A 190 -1.30 8.20 16.12
C PHE A 190 -1.83 8.01 17.55
N SER A 191 -3.01 7.38 17.72
CA SER A 191 -3.54 7.04 19.04
C SER A 191 -2.64 6.05 19.77
N GLY A 192 -2.15 5.02 19.08
CA GLY A 192 -1.16 4.07 19.62
C GLY A 192 0.11 4.76 20.11
N LEU A 193 0.67 5.67 19.32
CA LEU A 193 1.85 6.46 19.69
C LEU A 193 1.57 7.38 20.90
N ILE A 194 0.41 8.03 20.94
CA ILE A 194 -0.01 8.88 22.08
C ILE A 194 -0.16 8.03 23.34
N CYS A 195 -0.95 6.95 23.30
CA CYS A 195 -1.15 6.07 24.45
C CYS A 195 0.16 5.52 24.99
N ALA A 196 1.03 5.01 24.11
CA ALA A 196 2.34 4.52 24.50
C ALA A 196 3.20 5.62 25.13
N THR A 197 3.17 6.84 24.60
CA THR A 197 3.93 7.97 25.13
C THR A 197 3.42 8.37 26.52
N LEU A 198 2.11 8.46 26.71
CA LEU A 198 1.50 8.82 28.00
C LEU A 198 1.78 7.78 29.09
N ILE A 199 1.75 6.49 28.74
CA ILE A 199 1.97 5.39 29.70
C ILE A 199 3.45 5.23 30.04
N VAL A 200 4.34 5.33 29.07
CA VAL A 200 5.76 4.99 29.26
C VAL A 200 6.59 6.21 29.69
N PHE A 201 6.19 7.41 29.27
CA PHE A 201 6.93 8.66 29.50
C PHE A 201 6.11 9.74 30.23
N PRO A 202 5.34 9.43 31.30
CA PRO A 202 4.43 10.40 31.92
C PRO A 202 5.15 11.61 32.52
N ARG A 203 6.34 11.42 33.09
CA ARG A 203 7.13 12.53 33.68
C ARG A 203 7.66 13.47 32.61
N GLU A 204 8.15 12.90 31.50
CA GLU A 204 8.69 13.62 30.35
C GLU A 204 7.60 14.46 29.68
N ILE A 205 6.40 13.89 29.55
CA ILE A 205 5.21 14.59 29.05
C ILE A 205 4.83 15.75 29.97
N TRP A 206 4.69 15.49 31.26
CA TRP A 206 4.33 16.55 32.23
C TRP A 206 5.30 17.74 32.19
N GLN A 207 6.59 17.48 32.04
CA GLN A 207 7.60 18.53 31.90
C GLN A 207 7.52 19.28 30.57
N ALA A 208 7.00 18.64 29.53
CA ALA A 208 6.82 19.22 28.20
C ALA A 208 5.49 19.97 28.04
N LEU A 209 4.49 19.68 28.87
CA LEU A 209 3.14 20.29 28.83
C LEU A 209 3.18 21.74 29.32
N ARG A 210 3.58 22.63 28.43
CA ARG A 210 3.51 24.08 28.61
C ARG A 210 2.53 24.67 27.59
N PRO A 211 1.84 25.77 27.88
CA PRO A 211 0.90 26.39 26.92
C PRO A 211 1.52 26.62 25.52
N LYS A 212 2.76 27.07 25.46
CA LYS A 212 3.48 27.29 24.20
C LYS A 212 3.73 26.01 23.39
N THR A 213 4.09 24.91 24.06
CA THR A 213 4.33 23.61 23.39
C THR A 213 3.03 22.98 22.93
N LEU A 214 1.97 23.03 23.74
CA LEU A 214 0.63 22.56 23.35
C LEU A 214 0.11 23.35 22.15
N LEU A 215 0.17 24.67 22.20
CA LEU A 215 -0.28 25.52 21.09
C LEU A 215 0.49 25.21 19.82
N ALA A 216 1.83 25.13 19.90
CA ALA A 216 2.68 24.84 18.73
C ALA A 216 2.40 23.47 18.12
N ALA A 217 2.26 22.43 18.95
CA ALA A 217 1.93 21.08 18.49
C ALA A 217 0.54 21.02 17.85
N SER A 218 -0.48 21.58 18.52
CA SER A 218 -1.86 21.58 18.04
C SER A 218 -2.01 22.38 16.73
N CYS A 219 -1.48 23.61 16.67
CA CYS A 219 -1.55 24.41 15.46
C CYS A 219 -0.82 23.74 14.28
N ALA A 220 0.34 23.13 14.52
CA ALA A 220 1.09 22.44 13.47
C ALA A 220 0.37 21.18 12.99
N PHE A 221 -0.20 20.38 13.90
CA PHE A 221 -1.01 19.21 13.54
C PHE A 221 -2.24 19.61 12.73
N LEU A 222 -2.99 20.61 13.20
CA LEU A 222 -4.18 21.12 12.50
C LEU A 222 -3.83 21.70 11.13
N ALA A 223 -2.69 22.39 11.00
CA ALA A 223 -2.20 22.89 9.71
C ALA A 223 -1.93 21.74 8.73
N GLY A 224 -1.25 20.66 9.17
CA GLY A 224 -1.01 19.47 8.34
C GLY A 224 -2.29 18.72 7.98
N ALA A 225 -3.24 18.61 8.91
CA ALA A 225 -4.50 17.91 8.72
C ALA A 225 -5.60 18.78 8.06
N SER A 226 -5.37 20.09 7.87
CA SER A 226 -6.41 21.04 7.47
C SER A 226 -7.17 20.66 6.20
N PRO A 227 -6.56 20.11 5.13
CA PRO A 227 -7.33 19.75 3.93
C PRO A 227 -8.33 18.62 4.19
N PHE A 228 -7.95 17.63 4.99
CA PHE A 228 -8.83 16.53 5.41
C PHE A 228 -9.98 17.05 6.29
N LEU A 229 -9.68 17.91 7.26
CA LEU A 229 -10.66 18.47 8.18
C LEU A 229 -11.65 19.38 7.45
N LEU A 230 -11.17 20.25 6.56
CA LEU A 230 -12.01 21.14 5.74
C LEU A 230 -12.92 20.36 4.83
N TYR A 231 -12.43 19.31 4.16
CA TYR A 231 -13.24 18.45 3.31
C TYR A 231 -14.40 17.82 4.09
N ASN A 232 -14.12 17.21 5.23
CA ASN A 232 -15.15 16.57 6.05
C ASN A 232 -16.15 17.58 6.63
N PHE A 233 -15.68 18.78 7.01
CA PHE A 233 -16.55 19.85 7.50
C PHE A 233 -17.50 20.36 6.41
N GLN A 234 -17.00 20.63 5.19
CA GLN A 234 -17.83 21.14 4.10
C GLN A 234 -18.83 20.10 3.57
N ARG A 235 -18.48 18.83 3.59
CA ARG A 235 -19.33 17.76 3.02
C ARG A 235 -20.33 17.16 3.98
N ARG A 236 -20.27 17.46 5.29
CA ARG A 236 -21.09 16.83 6.34
C ARG A 236 -21.19 15.31 6.17
N SER A 237 -20.14 14.69 5.66
CA SER A 237 -20.19 13.34 5.17
C SER A 237 -20.16 12.34 6.34
N GLY A 238 -21.29 11.67 6.56
CA GLY A 238 -21.38 10.49 7.44
C GLY A 238 -20.50 9.32 6.97
N ASN A 239 -19.75 9.48 5.88
CA ASN A 239 -18.94 8.42 5.27
C ASN A 239 -17.73 8.02 6.13
N VAL A 240 -17.09 8.95 6.86
CA VAL A 240 -15.99 8.60 7.77
C VAL A 240 -16.50 7.76 8.93
N SER A 241 -17.70 8.04 9.44
CA SER A 241 -18.30 7.27 10.53
C SER A 241 -18.58 5.81 10.15
N SER A 242 -18.94 5.54 8.90
CA SER A 242 -19.15 4.17 8.42
C SER A 242 -17.85 3.36 8.33
N TYR A 243 -16.74 4.00 8.00
CA TYR A 243 -15.40 3.37 8.00
C TYR A 243 -14.83 3.16 9.41
N LEU A 244 -15.22 4.00 10.37
CA LEU A 244 -14.81 3.90 11.78
C LEU A 244 -15.83 3.12 12.63
N ALA A 245 -16.85 2.53 12.04
CA ALA A 245 -17.87 1.76 12.75
C ALA A 245 -17.22 0.56 13.48
N PHE A 246 -17.56 0.42 14.76
CA PHE A 246 -17.11 -0.71 15.58
C PHE A 246 -17.69 -2.03 15.03
N SER A 247 -16.83 -3.03 14.91
CA SER A 247 -17.22 -4.38 14.52
C SER A 247 -16.18 -5.39 14.98
N THR A 248 -16.63 -6.51 15.53
CA THR A 248 -15.78 -7.67 15.84
C THR A 248 -15.75 -8.69 14.69
N GLU A 249 -16.49 -8.43 13.63
CA GLU A 249 -16.52 -9.30 12.44
C GLU A 249 -15.12 -9.47 11.85
N GLY A 250 -14.81 -10.71 11.48
CA GLY A 250 -13.54 -11.04 10.86
C GLY A 250 -12.31 -10.91 11.77
N PHE A 251 -12.46 -10.84 13.10
CA PHE A 251 -11.33 -10.69 14.03
C PHE A 251 -10.25 -11.75 13.80
N THR A 252 -10.63 -13.01 13.61
CA THR A 252 -9.68 -14.11 13.31
C THR A 252 -8.95 -13.88 11.99
N GLN A 253 -9.65 -13.41 10.96
CA GLN A 253 -9.04 -13.08 9.66
C GLN A 253 -8.05 -11.92 9.80
N LYS A 254 -8.37 -10.91 10.60
CA LYS A 254 -7.49 -9.77 10.88
C LYS A 254 -6.25 -10.19 11.66
N TRP A 255 -6.38 -11.14 12.60
CA TRP A 255 -5.24 -11.76 13.26
C TRP A 255 -4.36 -12.53 12.29
N HIS A 256 -4.94 -13.31 11.39
CA HIS A 256 -4.20 -13.99 10.32
C HIS A 256 -3.50 -13.01 9.38
N ALA A 257 -4.15 -11.90 9.03
CA ALA A 257 -3.55 -10.84 8.22
C ALA A 257 -2.33 -10.21 8.92
N LEU A 258 -2.40 -9.92 10.22
CA LEU A 258 -1.26 -9.44 10.99
C LEU A 258 -0.12 -10.46 10.99
N ARG A 259 -0.41 -11.72 11.31
CA ARG A 259 0.59 -12.80 11.38
C ARG A 259 1.28 -13.01 10.04
N SER A 260 0.51 -13.11 8.96
CA SER A 260 1.05 -13.29 7.60
C SER A 260 1.83 -12.06 7.10
N THR A 261 1.46 -10.86 7.56
CA THR A 261 2.24 -9.63 7.31
C THR A 261 3.60 -9.71 8.00
N ILE A 262 3.66 -10.20 9.25
CA ILE A 262 4.91 -10.36 10.00
C ILE A 262 5.81 -11.44 9.38
N ASP A 263 5.26 -12.58 8.99
CA ASP A 263 6.04 -13.71 8.45
C ASP A 263 6.33 -13.62 6.94
N GLY A 264 5.88 -12.53 6.28
CA GLY A 264 6.16 -12.26 4.87
C GLY A 264 5.27 -13.03 3.89
N SER A 265 4.29 -13.82 4.36
CA SER A 265 3.46 -14.66 3.50
C SER A 265 2.19 -14.00 2.97
N ALA A 266 1.84 -12.79 3.45
CA ALA A 266 0.55 -12.14 3.18
C ALA A 266 0.27 -11.84 1.70
N LEU A 267 1.29 -11.78 0.87
CA LEU A 267 1.18 -11.32 -0.53
C LEU A 267 1.31 -12.44 -1.56
N PHE A 268 1.56 -13.70 -1.12
CA PHE A 268 1.41 -14.86 -2.00
C PHE A 268 -0.06 -15.07 -2.36
N GLY A 269 -0.34 -15.32 -3.63
CA GLY A 269 -1.69 -15.41 -4.17
C GLY A 269 -2.41 -14.07 -4.32
N TYR A 270 -1.92 -12.99 -3.70
CA TYR A 270 -2.49 -11.65 -3.86
C TYR A 270 -1.76 -10.82 -4.94
N ILE A 271 -0.42 -10.77 -4.90
CA ILE A 271 0.41 -10.13 -5.93
C ILE A 271 0.95 -11.17 -6.92
N THR A 272 1.36 -12.33 -6.42
CA THR A 272 1.95 -13.40 -7.23
C THR A 272 0.89 -14.42 -7.66
N GLY A 273 0.92 -14.88 -8.91
CA GLY A 273 0.15 -16.04 -9.35
C GLY A 273 0.59 -17.30 -8.59
N GLU A 274 -0.38 -18.19 -8.28
CA GLU A 274 -0.09 -19.44 -7.59
C GLU A 274 0.38 -20.55 -8.55
N ASP A 275 1.08 -21.52 -8.00
CA ASP A 275 1.48 -22.71 -8.76
C ASP A 275 0.21 -23.48 -9.17
N GLY A 276 0.10 -23.86 -10.44
CA GLY A 276 -1.07 -24.56 -10.98
C GLY A 276 -2.05 -23.69 -11.78
N ASP A 277 -1.85 -22.38 -11.84
CA ASP A 277 -2.66 -21.49 -12.71
C ASP A 277 -2.55 -21.80 -14.23
N GLY A 278 -1.74 -22.77 -14.62
CA GLY A 278 -1.69 -23.33 -15.98
C GLY A 278 -0.89 -22.52 -17.02
N TYR A 279 -0.20 -21.44 -16.61
CA TYR A 279 0.54 -20.56 -17.52
C TYR A 279 1.97 -20.29 -17.03
N PRO A 280 2.82 -21.32 -16.81
CA PRO A 280 4.18 -21.12 -16.36
C PRO A 280 5.03 -20.49 -17.48
N ARG A 281 5.94 -19.59 -17.11
CA ARG A 281 6.90 -18.94 -18.01
C ARG A 281 8.32 -19.30 -17.61
N GLU A 282 9.16 -19.59 -18.59
CA GLU A 282 10.58 -19.75 -18.37
C GLU A 282 11.28 -18.41 -18.10
N PRO A 283 12.23 -18.36 -17.14
CA PRO A 283 12.97 -17.15 -16.82
C PRO A 283 13.87 -16.70 -17.97
N GLN A 284 13.73 -15.43 -18.39
CA GLN A 284 14.38 -14.86 -19.57
C GLN A 284 15.75 -14.24 -19.26
N THR A 285 15.84 -13.46 -18.17
CA THR A 285 17.06 -12.71 -17.81
C THR A 285 17.96 -13.50 -16.86
N LEU A 286 19.23 -13.07 -16.73
CA LEU A 286 20.16 -13.65 -15.74
C LEU A 286 19.63 -13.50 -14.31
N LEU A 287 19.02 -12.36 -13.99
CA LEU A 287 18.42 -12.10 -12.67
C LEU A 287 17.26 -13.07 -12.41
N GLU A 288 16.36 -13.24 -13.38
CA GLU A 288 15.22 -14.17 -13.27
C GLU A 288 15.69 -15.61 -13.08
N ARG A 289 16.67 -16.05 -13.90
CA ARG A 289 17.26 -17.40 -13.78
C ARG A 289 17.94 -17.62 -12.43
N GLY A 290 18.68 -16.62 -11.95
CA GLY A 290 19.32 -16.65 -10.63
C GLY A 290 18.31 -16.75 -9.50
N ALA A 291 17.29 -15.91 -9.53
CA ALA A 291 16.23 -15.90 -8.52
C ALA A 291 15.44 -17.21 -8.47
N CYS A 292 15.06 -17.77 -9.62
CA CYS A 292 14.38 -19.07 -9.72
C CYS A 292 15.27 -20.22 -9.23
N ARG A 293 16.60 -20.16 -9.49
CA ARG A 293 17.55 -21.15 -8.98
C ARG A 293 17.68 -21.07 -7.46
N VAL A 294 17.84 -19.87 -6.89
CA VAL A 294 17.90 -19.65 -5.44
C VAL A 294 16.61 -20.13 -4.77
N SER A 295 15.44 -19.80 -5.36
CA SER A 295 14.13 -20.25 -4.87
C SER A 295 14.10 -21.78 -4.73
N ARG A 296 14.44 -22.52 -5.79
CA ARG A 296 14.46 -23.99 -5.78
C ARG A 296 15.46 -24.57 -4.76
N LEU A 297 16.67 -24.03 -4.70
CA LEU A 297 17.70 -24.48 -3.76
C LEU A 297 17.31 -24.24 -2.29
N ALA A 298 16.56 -23.16 -2.03
CA ALA A 298 16.08 -22.83 -0.68
C ALA A 298 14.79 -23.58 -0.29
N GLY A 299 14.22 -24.42 -1.17
CA GLY A 299 12.97 -25.15 -0.90
C GLY A 299 11.73 -24.28 -0.95
N GLU A 300 11.76 -23.21 -1.75
CA GLU A 300 10.62 -22.30 -2.02
C GLU A 300 9.95 -21.71 -0.76
N PRO A 301 10.72 -21.03 0.12
CA PRO A 301 10.23 -20.59 1.43
C PRO A 301 9.16 -19.50 1.29
N ARG A 302 8.00 -19.70 1.88
CA ARG A 302 6.89 -18.73 1.90
C ARG A 302 6.77 -17.96 3.21
N ARG A 303 7.55 -18.31 4.26
CA ARG A 303 7.50 -17.67 5.59
C ARG A 303 8.89 -17.43 6.12
N ASN A 304 9.07 -16.28 6.74
CA ASN A 304 10.30 -15.93 7.46
C ASN A 304 10.18 -16.23 8.97
N TRP A 305 11.25 -15.94 9.72
CA TRP A 305 11.32 -16.18 11.15
C TRP A 305 11.05 -14.94 12.01
N MET A 306 10.55 -13.86 11.42
CA MET A 306 10.43 -12.58 12.13
C MET A 306 9.45 -12.64 13.30
N LEU A 307 8.36 -13.42 13.20
CA LEU A 307 7.44 -13.61 14.32
C LEU A 307 8.16 -14.21 15.54
N HIS A 308 8.95 -15.25 15.33
CA HIS A 308 9.75 -15.88 16.39
C HIS A 308 10.81 -14.92 16.94
N ALA A 309 11.47 -14.17 16.06
CA ALA A 309 12.45 -13.16 16.46
C ALA A 309 11.84 -12.07 17.34
N TYR A 310 10.62 -11.61 17.05
CA TYR A 310 9.92 -10.63 17.89
C TYR A 310 9.51 -11.21 19.23
N MET A 311 9.05 -12.46 19.30
CA MET A 311 8.74 -13.13 20.55
C MET A 311 10.00 -13.33 21.42
N VAL A 312 11.11 -13.76 20.80
CA VAL A 312 12.40 -13.88 21.48
C VAL A 312 12.90 -12.53 21.97
N ALA A 313 12.80 -11.47 21.14
CA ALA A 313 13.18 -10.13 21.54
C ALA A 313 12.33 -9.64 22.72
N LEU A 314 11.01 -9.88 22.71
CA LEU A 314 10.13 -9.54 23.84
C LEU A 314 10.61 -10.22 25.13
N GLY A 315 10.80 -11.54 25.11
CA GLY A 315 11.27 -12.30 26.27
C GLY A 315 12.65 -11.82 26.78
N LEU A 316 13.61 -11.67 25.87
CA LEU A 316 14.95 -11.16 26.22
C LEU A 316 14.91 -9.73 26.75
N GLY A 317 14.07 -8.88 26.20
CA GLY A 317 13.91 -7.49 26.64
C GLY A 317 13.31 -7.37 28.04
N LEU A 318 12.37 -8.25 28.39
CA LEU A 318 11.79 -8.31 29.73
C LEU A 318 12.80 -8.80 30.77
N VAL A 319 13.56 -9.83 30.45
CA VAL A 319 14.53 -10.43 31.38
C VAL A 319 15.80 -9.58 31.49
N PHE A 320 16.39 -9.21 30.37
CA PHE A 320 17.72 -8.62 30.29
C PHE A 320 17.74 -7.12 29.97
N GLY A 321 16.61 -6.51 29.61
CA GLY A 321 16.58 -5.10 29.24
C GLY A 321 16.90 -4.18 30.42
N ARG A 322 17.79 -3.20 30.21
CA ARG A 322 17.95 -2.07 31.15
C ARG A 322 16.68 -1.21 31.16
N SER A 323 16.50 -0.37 32.18
CA SER A 323 15.32 0.48 32.33
C SER A 323 14.96 1.25 31.06
N ARG A 324 15.94 1.82 30.36
CA ARG A 324 15.74 2.53 29.09
C ARG A 324 15.23 1.60 27.97
N VAL A 325 15.81 0.41 27.82
CA VAL A 325 15.41 -0.57 26.82
C VAL A 325 14.01 -1.09 27.11
N ARG A 326 13.68 -1.37 28.38
CA ARG A 326 12.34 -1.77 28.79
C ARG A 326 11.28 -0.67 28.49
N LYS A 327 11.63 0.60 28.69
CA LYS A 327 10.74 1.71 28.29
C LYS A 327 10.47 1.69 26.77
N LEU A 328 11.51 1.54 25.93
CA LEU A 328 11.35 1.48 24.47
C LEU A 328 10.59 0.22 24.02
N LEU A 329 10.81 -0.92 24.69
CA LEU A 329 10.06 -2.14 24.45
C LEU A 329 8.56 -1.93 24.74
N TRP A 330 8.22 -1.42 25.93
CA TRP A 330 6.82 -1.16 26.28
C TRP A 330 6.19 -0.10 25.40
N PHE A 331 6.95 0.92 25.01
CA PHE A 331 6.47 1.91 24.04
C PHE A 331 6.07 1.24 22.71
N ALA A 332 6.94 0.40 22.13
CA ALA A 332 6.64 -0.29 20.88
C ALA A 332 5.45 -1.25 21.03
N VAL A 333 5.43 -2.05 22.11
CA VAL A 333 4.35 -3.03 22.36
C VAL A 333 3.00 -2.34 22.54
N ILE A 334 2.93 -1.29 23.36
CA ILE A 334 1.68 -0.57 23.63
C ILE A 334 1.21 0.15 22.36
N ALA A 335 2.12 0.84 21.64
CA ALA A 335 1.76 1.52 20.41
C ALA A 335 1.20 0.54 19.36
N MET A 336 1.85 -0.59 19.16
CA MET A 336 1.38 -1.62 18.23
C MET A 336 0.07 -2.26 18.69
N ALA A 337 -0.05 -2.59 19.98
CA ALA A 337 -1.25 -3.23 20.52
C ALA A 337 -2.47 -2.31 20.37
N VAL A 338 -2.37 -1.05 20.80
CA VAL A 338 -3.48 -0.08 20.68
C VAL A 338 -3.87 0.09 19.22
N ALA A 339 -2.91 0.40 18.35
CA ALA A 339 -3.17 0.60 16.93
C ALA A 339 -3.79 -0.64 16.27
N TRP A 340 -3.28 -1.83 16.56
CA TRP A 340 -3.82 -3.05 15.98
C TRP A 340 -5.22 -3.39 16.51
N PHE A 341 -5.48 -3.23 17.81
CA PHE A 341 -6.81 -3.45 18.37
C PHE A 341 -7.83 -2.48 17.79
N GLU A 342 -7.50 -1.21 17.61
CA GLU A 342 -8.37 -0.24 16.93
C GLU A 342 -8.67 -0.68 15.49
N MET A 343 -7.65 -1.10 14.71
CA MET A 343 -7.86 -1.67 13.38
C MET A 343 -8.73 -2.94 13.42
N ALA A 344 -8.46 -3.85 14.36
CA ALA A 344 -9.16 -5.12 14.48
C ALA A 344 -10.64 -4.95 14.85
N LEU A 345 -10.96 -3.91 15.62
CA LEU A 345 -12.31 -3.58 16.07
C LEU A 345 -13.04 -2.60 15.13
N THR A 346 -12.44 -2.23 14.00
CA THR A 346 -13.06 -1.34 13.01
C THR A 346 -13.57 -2.16 11.82
N ARG A 347 -14.82 -1.91 11.39
CA ARG A 347 -15.39 -2.52 10.18
C ARG A 347 -14.52 -2.16 8.96
N ASN A 348 -14.31 -3.09 8.07
CA ASN A 348 -13.54 -2.92 6.82
C ASN A 348 -12.05 -2.52 7.00
N ALA A 349 -11.49 -2.73 8.19
CA ALA A 349 -10.09 -2.43 8.47
C ALA A 349 -9.35 -3.63 9.07
N GLY A 350 -8.01 -3.62 9.00
CA GLY A 350 -7.15 -4.64 9.62
C GLY A 350 -7.09 -5.98 8.88
N GLY A 351 -7.95 -6.24 7.91
CA GLY A 351 -8.04 -7.53 7.19
C GLY A 351 -7.07 -7.71 6.03
N ALA A 352 -6.16 -6.76 5.79
CA ALA A 352 -5.22 -6.81 4.67
C ALA A 352 -3.81 -6.37 5.09
N ALA A 353 -2.79 -6.82 4.32
CA ALA A 353 -1.39 -6.52 4.59
C ALA A 353 -1.10 -5.01 4.63
N HIS A 354 -1.69 -4.21 3.73
CA HIS A 354 -1.52 -2.76 3.68
C HIS A 354 -2.17 -1.98 4.85
N HIS A 355 -2.96 -2.66 5.69
CA HIS A 355 -3.39 -2.12 6.97
C HIS A 355 -2.41 -2.53 8.09
N ALA A 356 -2.09 -3.83 8.21
CA ALA A 356 -1.23 -4.33 9.26
C ALA A 356 0.20 -3.76 9.17
N ILE A 357 0.71 -3.52 7.96
CA ILE A 357 2.05 -2.96 7.74
C ILE A 357 2.21 -1.53 8.28
N LEU A 358 1.12 -0.81 8.52
CA LEU A 358 1.18 0.53 9.14
C LEU A 358 1.82 0.52 10.53
N LEU A 359 1.89 -0.63 11.20
CA LEU A 359 2.59 -0.80 12.47
C LEU A 359 4.12 -0.68 12.34
N TRP A 360 4.68 -0.83 11.11
CA TRP A 360 6.11 -0.66 10.88
C TRP A 360 6.53 0.81 10.96
N PRO A 361 7.76 1.09 11.47
CA PRO A 361 8.82 0.13 11.77
C PRO A 361 8.92 -0.31 13.24
N LEU A 362 7.85 -0.22 14.04
CA LEU A 362 7.89 -0.53 15.48
C LEU A 362 8.36 -1.97 15.79
N PRO A 363 7.95 -3.03 15.05
CA PRO A 363 8.47 -4.38 15.27
C PRO A 363 9.99 -4.48 15.06
N ALA A 364 10.50 -3.87 13.98
CA ALA A 364 11.94 -3.83 13.70
C ALA A 364 12.70 -3.03 14.77
N MET A 365 12.12 -1.93 15.29
CA MET A 365 12.69 -1.16 16.40
C MET A 365 12.82 -2.01 17.66
N LEU A 366 11.77 -2.76 18.02
CA LEU A 366 11.75 -3.63 19.19
C LEU A 366 12.89 -4.67 19.12
N ALA A 367 12.97 -5.43 18.04
CA ALA A 367 14.00 -6.44 17.86
C ALA A 367 15.41 -5.85 17.87
N ALA A 368 15.63 -4.77 17.12
CA ALA A 368 16.93 -4.15 17.00
C ALA A 368 17.46 -3.59 18.33
N VAL A 369 16.60 -2.91 19.11
CA VAL A 369 16.97 -2.32 20.40
C VAL A 369 17.31 -3.41 21.41
N VAL A 370 16.50 -4.48 21.48
CA VAL A 370 16.70 -5.56 22.43
C VAL A 370 17.92 -6.41 22.08
N PHE A 371 18.06 -6.84 20.82
CA PHE A 371 19.23 -7.65 20.43
C PHE A 371 20.54 -6.86 20.56
N ALA A 372 20.54 -5.56 20.26
CA ALA A 372 21.69 -4.71 20.49
C ALA A 372 22.05 -4.59 21.98
N GLU A 373 21.06 -4.46 22.87
CA GLU A 373 21.29 -4.42 24.32
C GLU A 373 21.85 -5.74 24.84
N VAL A 374 21.24 -6.86 24.46
CA VAL A 374 21.71 -8.20 24.86
C VAL A 374 23.14 -8.45 24.37
N SER A 375 23.45 -8.02 23.14
CA SER A 375 24.78 -8.16 22.56
C SER A 375 25.88 -7.45 23.37
N GLN A 376 25.54 -6.42 24.13
CA GLN A 376 26.50 -5.69 24.97
C GLN A 376 26.90 -6.46 26.26
N ARG A 377 26.19 -7.55 26.57
CA ARG A 377 26.49 -8.40 27.73
C ARG A 377 27.60 -9.44 27.46
N PHE A 378 27.87 -9.69 26.19
CA PHE A 378 28.95 -10.58 25.79
C PHE A 378 30.28 -9.83 25.78
N PRO A 379 31.37 -10.45 26.28
CA PRO A 379 32.68 -9.81 26.38
C PRO A 379 33.31 -9.55 25.01
N GLY A 380 34.01 -8.45 24.87
CA GLY A 380 34.85 -8.11 23.72
C GLY A 380 34.08 -8.08 22.37
N HIS A 381 34.65 -8.74 21.39
CA HIS A 381 34.11 -8.81 20.02
C HIS A 381 32.94 -9.80 19.87
N TRP A 382 32.76 -10.75 20.80
CA TRP A 382 31.70 -11.77 20.72
C TRP A 382 30.30 -11.20 20.66
N GLY A 383 30.04 -10.08 21.36
CA GLY A 383 28.76 -9.40 21.28
C GLY A 383 28.47 -8.84 19.91
N HIS A 384 29.47 -8.29 19.22
CA HIS A 384 29.31 -7.85 17.85
C HIS A 384 29.04 -9.00 16.89
N LEU A 385 29.83 -10.07 17.02
CA LEU A 385 29.71 -11.28 16.20
C LEU A 385 28.33 -11.92 16.37
N ALA A 386 27.87 -12.12 17.61
CA ALA A 386 26.56 -12.69 17.91
C ALA A 386 25.41 -11.84 17.33
N LEU A 387 25.47 -10.51 17.49
CA LEU A 387 24.47 -9.60 16.91
C LEU A 387 24.49 -9.68 15.39
N THR A 388 25.66 -9.58 14.77
CA THR A 388 25.80 -9.64 13.31
C THR A 388 25.30 -10.97 12.75
N ALA A 389 25.64 -12.08 13.40
CA ALA A 389 25.18 -13.41 13.01
C ALA A 389 23.64 -13.52 13.12
N ALA A 390 23.05 -13.11 14.26
CA ALA A 390 21.61 -13.17 14.46
C ALA A 390 20.85 -12.30 13.43
N ILE A 391 21.26 -11.05 13.26
CA ILE A 391 20.65 -10.16 12.28
C ILE A 391 20.90 -10.65 10.86
N GLY A 392 22.10 -11.15 10.54
CA GLY A 392 22.43 -11.71 9.24
C GLY A 392 21.53 -12.90 8.87
N VAL A 393 21.29 -13.82 9.81
CA VAL A 393 20.37 -14.95 9.60
C VAL A 393 18.95 -14.44 9.33
N LEU A 394 18.42 -13.52 10.14
CA LEU A 394 17.08 -12.98 9.96
C LEU A 394 16.93 -12.25 8.62
N CYS A 395 17.91 -11.43 8.25
CA CYS A 395 17.94 -10.76 6.94
C CYS A 395 17.99 -11.77 5.79
N THR A 396 18.79 -12.83 5.91
CA THR A 396 18.89 -13.89 4.89
C THR A 396 17.55 -14.60 4.71
N VAL A 397 16.89 -14.98 5.80
CA VAL A 397 15.57 -15.65 5.71
C VAL A 397 14.52 -14.71 5.11
N ASN A 398 14.52 -13.42 5.46
CA ASN A 398 13.67 -12.42 4.82
C ASN A 398 13.93 -12.32 3.30
N LEU A 399 15.20 -12.25 2.91
CA LEU A 399 15.60 -12.19 1.50
C LEU A 399 15.22 -13.45 0.72
N LEU A 400 15.25 -14.62 1.34
CA LEU A 400 14.81 -15.86 0.72
C LEU A 400 13.29 -15.84 0.43
N VAL A 401 12.48 -15.34 1.36
CA VAL A 401 11.03 -15.16 1.14
C VAL A 401 10.76 -14.09 0.08
N THR A 402 11.49 -12.97 0.12
CA THR A 402 11.44 -11.93 -0.91
C THR A 402 11.80 -12.49 -2.30
N ASN A 403 12.87 -13.30 -2.36
CA ASN A 403 13.26 -13.97 -3.60
C ASN A 403 12.20 -14.97 -4.08
N GLN A 404 11.49 -15.64 -3.18
CA GLN A 404 10.38 -16.53 -3.54
C GLN A 404 9.24 -15.77 -4.20
N HIS A 405 8.86 -14.59 -3.67
CA HIS A 405 7.88 -13.72 -4.34
C HIS A 405 8.35 -13.32 -5.75
N TYR A 406 9.63 -12.95 -5.89
CA TYR A 406 10.19 -12.60 -7.20
C TYR A 406 10.15 -13.80 -8.17
N ALA A 407 10.59 -14.97 -7.72
CA ALA A 407 10.61 -16.18 -8.54
C ALA A 407 9.20 -16.62 -8.98
N GLN A 408 8.18 -16.48 -8.11
CA GLN A 408 6.79 -16.74 -8.47
C GLN A 408 6.25 -15.72 -9.49
N LEU A 409 6.53 -14.43 -9.31
CA LEU A 409 6.16 -13.41 -10.31
C LEU A 409 6.79 -13.70 -11.66
N VAL A 410 8.02 -14.22 -11.69
CA VAL A 410 8.68 -14.63 -12.94
C VAL A 410 8.00 -15.84 -13.56
N ARG A 411 7.78 -16.90 -12.78
CA ARG A 411 7.24 -18.19 -13.28
C ARG A 411 5.74 -18.10 -13.60
N ASN A 412 4.98 -17.60 -12.65
CA ASN A 412 3.52 -17.67 -12.66
C ASN A 412 2.84 -16.36 -13.07
N GLY A 413 3.62 -15.27 -13.20
CA GLY A 413 3.07 -13.93 -13.43
C GLY A 413 2.40 -13.34 -12.18
N ALA A 414 1.80 -12.18 -12.36
CA ALA A 414 1.08 -11.49 -11.30
C ALA A 414 -0.38 -12.00 -11.18
N ALA A 415 -0.92 -12.01 -9.97
CA ALA A 415 -2.28 -12.46 -9.70
C ALA A 415 -3.32 -11.35 -10.00
N GLY A 416 -4.52 -11.75 -10.41
CA GLY A 416 -5.71 -10.90 -10.48
C GLY A 416 -5.44 -9.51 -11.04
N VAL A 417 -5.79 -8.51 -10.26
CA VAL A 417 -5.69 -7.08 -10.63
C VAL A 417 -4.27 -6.54 -10.82
N TRP A 418 -3.25 -7.35 -10.54
CA TRP A 418 -1.84 -7.03 -10.75
C TRP A 418 -1.32 -7.46 -12.12
N THR A 419 -2.18 -7.99 -13.00
CA THR A 419 -1.78 -8.48 -14.33
C THR A 419 -1.09 -7.40 -15.16
N ASP A 420 0.03 -7.74 -15.78
CA ASP A 420 0.76 -6.85 -16.70
C ASP A 420 0.10 -6.71 -18.07
N ALA A 421 -0.95 -7.49 -18.35
CA ALA A 421 -1.82 -7.29 -19.51
C ALA A 421 -2.39 -5.86 -19.60
N ILE A 422 -2.50 -5.15 -18.45
CA ILE A 422 -2.98 -3.77 -18.38
C ILE A 422 -2.16 -2.82 -19.29
N PHE A 423 -0.86 -3.08 -19.49
CA PHE A 423 -0.01 -2.27 -20.36
C PHE A 423 -0.31 -2.47 -21.86
N LYS A 424 -0.95 -3.57 -22.24
CA LYS A 424 -1.33 -3.87 -23.63
C LYS A 424 -2.67 -3.25 -24.02
N LEU A 425 -3.51 -2.87 -23.04
CA LEU A 425 -4.83 -2.30 -23.28
C LEU A 425 -4.81 -0.92 -23.98
N PRO A 426 -4.02 0.10 -23.54
CA PRO A 426 -4.07 1.40 -24.20
C PRO A 426 -3.72 1.35 -25.69
N PRO A 427 -2.67 0.64 -26.15
CA PRO A 427 -2.40 0.51 -27.59
C PRO A 427 -3.47 -0.29 -28.35
N ALA A 428 -4.08 -1.31 -27.74
CA ALA A 428 -5.17 -2.07 -28.36
C ALA A 428 -6.42 -1.18 -28.56
N LEU A 429 -6.87 -0.50 -27.52
CA LEU A 429 -8.02 0.40 -27.57
C LEU A 429 -7.81 1.58 -28.53
N LYS A 430 -6.59 2.10 -28.62
CA LYS A 430 -6.25 3.17 -29.56
C LYS A 430 -6.34 2.69 -31.01
N ARG A 431 -5.91 1.46 -31.34
CA ARG A 431 -6.05 0.88 -32.68
C ARG A 431 -7.51 0.69 -33.12
N MET A 432 -8.42 0.53 -32.17
CA MET A 432 -9.84 0.32 -32.45
C MET A 432 -10.60 1.61 -32.80
N GLU A 433 -9.97 2.77 -32.59
CA GLU A 433 -10.59 4.09 -32.83
C GLU A 433 -12.02 4.19 -32.25
N ALA A 434 -12.20 3.60 -31.05
CA ALA A 434 -13.50 3.55 -30.42
C ALA A 434 -14.02 4.96 -30.09
N ALA A 435 -15.27 5.25 -30.43
CA ALA A 435 -15.89 6.53 -30.12
C ALA A 435 -16.12 6.70 -28.63
N GLN A 436 -16.38 5.59 -27.92
CA GLN A 436 -16.56 5.53 -26.47
C GLN A 436 -16.06 4.19 -25.93
N ILE A 437 -15.42 4.21 -24.76
CA ILE A 437 -14.91 3.03 -24.07
C ILE A 437 -15.57 2.96 -22.68
N TYR A 438 -16.36 1.93 -22.46
CA TYR A 438 -16.99 1.66 -21.18
C TYR A 438 -16.14 0.67 -20.37
N ALA A 439 -15.48 1.15 -19.32
CA ALA A 439 -14.79 0.29 -18.35
C ALA A 439 -15.82 -0.29 -17.37
N VAL A 440 -16.09 -1.60 -17.49
CA VAL A 440 -17.26 -2.20 -16.83
C VAL A 440 -16.99 -2.55 -15.39
N ASP A 441 -15.83 -3.12 -15.07
CA ASP A 441 -15.54 -3.56 -13.71
C ASP A 441 -14.38 -2.75 -13.08
N TRP A 442 -14.20 -2.95 -11.78
CA TRP A 442 -13.16 -2.31 -10.99
C TRP A 442 -11.75 -2.61 -11.54
N GLY A 443 -10.85 -1.67 -11.36
CA GLY A 443 -9.44 -1.84 -11.75
C GLY A 443 -9.11 -1.47 -13.19
N LEU A 444 -10.05 -0.98 -13.97
CA LEU A 444 -9.84 -0.64 -15.39
C LEU A 444 -9.74 0.87 -15.63
N PHE A 445 -10.67 1.65 -15.09
CA PHE A 445 -10.81 3.07 -15.43
C PHE A 445 -9.58 3.92 -15.06
N ASP A 446 -9.16 3.91 -13.79
CA ASP A 446 -8.04 4.75 -13.33
C ASP A 446 -6.70 4.31 -13.95
N ASN A 447 -6.49 3.01 -14.13
CA ASN A 447 -5.31 2.46 -14.78
C ASN A 447 -5.18 2.96 -16.22
N LEU A 448 -6.25 2.85 -16.99
CA LEU A 448 -6.25 3.27 -18.39
C LEU A 448 -6.20 4.78 -18.54
N ARG A 449 -6.90 5.53 -17.68
CA ARG A 449 -6.80 6.99 -17.65
C ARG A 449 -5.36 7.44 -17.40
N LEU A 450 -4.66 6.81 -16.45
CA LEU A 450 -3.25 7.05 -16.21
C LEU A 450 -2.40 6.69 -17.43
N LEU A 451 -2.47 5.45 -17.89
CA LEU A 451 -1.59 4.93 -18.93
C LEU A 451 -1.83 5.58 -20.31
N SER A 452 -3.08 5.98 -20.61
CA SER A 452 -3.41 6.71 -21.83
C SER A 452 -3.17 8.22 -21.71
N ARG A 453 -2.85 8.74 -20.52
CA ARG A 453 -2.76 10.18 -20.24
C ARG A 453 -4.07 10.91 -20.46
N GLY A 454 -5.21 10.26 -20.20
CA GLY A 454 -6.55 10.81 -20.41
C GLY A 454 -6.95 10.98 -21.87
N THR A 455 -6.20 10.40 -22.84
CA THR A 455 -6.48 10.56 -24.29
C THR A 455 -7.53 9.60 -24.83
N LEU A 456 -7.87 8.53 -24.08
CA LEU A 456 -8.94 7.62 -24.48
C LEU A 456 -10.31 8.16 -24.03
N PRO A 457 -11.36 8.04 -24.86
CA PRO A 457 -12.73 8.48 -24.54
C PRO A 457 -13.40 7.46 -23.60
N MET A 458 -13.09 7.53 -22.31
CA MET A 458 -13.47 6.52 -21.34
C MET A 458 -14.57 7.00 -20.38
N GLU A 459 -15.49 6.09 -20.08
CA GLU A 459 -16.49 6.22 -19.03
C GLU A 459 -16.55 4.97 -18.14
N VAL A 460 -17.11 5.13 -16.94
CA VAL A 460 -17.42 4.00 -16.06
C VAL A 460 -18.66 3.30 -16.58
N GLY A 461 -18.52 2.07 -17.06
CA GLY A 461 -19.59 1.31 -17.70
C GLY A 461 -20.41 0.43 -16.73
N GLY A 462 -19.88 0.16 -15.53
CA GLY A 462 -20.49 -0.77 -14.59
C GLY A 462 -21.59 -0.18 -13.70
N GLU A 463 -21.78 1.14 -13.68
CA GLU A 463 -22.77 1.79 -12.80
C GLU A 463 -24.21 1.28 -12.96
N PRO A 464 -24.72 1.00 -14.19
CA PRO A 464 -26.06 0.46 -14.39
C PRO A 464 -26.20 -1.01 -13.98
N LEU A 465 -25.09 -1.74 -13.79
CA LEU A 465 -25.09 -3.19 -13.59
C LEU A 465 -25.27 -3.56 -12.11
N LYS A 466 -26.36 -3.12 -11.51
CA LYS A 466 -26.73 -3.44 -10.13
C LYS A 466 -27.40 -4.82 -10.03
N GLU A 467 -27.44 -5.39 -8.82
CA GLU A 467 -28.20 -6.63 -8.57
C GLU A 467 -29.71 -6.41 -8.74
N ASN A 468 -30.20 -5.26 -8.29
CA ASN A 468 -31.58 -4.82 -8.44
C ASN A 468 -31.58 -3.49 -9.21
N PRO A 469 -31.55 -3.53 -10.57
CA PRO A 469 -31.48 -2.33 -11.39
C PRO A 469 -32.83 -1.60 -11.42
N GLU A 470 -32.78 -0.29 -11.25
CA GLU A 470 -33.92 0.62 -11.37
C GLU A 470 -34.18 0.98 -12.83
N PRO A 471 -35.35 1.57 -13.18
CA PRO A 471 -35.65 1.98 -14.57
C PRO A 471 -34.58 2.86 -15.20
N GLN A 472 -34.01 3.78 -14.43
CA GLN A 472 -32.90 4.64 -14.86
C GLN A 472 -31.60 3.86 -15.20
N ASP A 473 -31.32 2.75 -14.52
CA ASP A 473 -30.17 1.89 -14.81
C ASP A 473 -30.33 1.20 -16.17
N TRP A 474 -31.55 0.74 -16.48
CA TRP A 474 -31.88 0.13 -17.77
C TRP A 474 -31.77 1.13 -18.93
N GLU A 475 -32.20 2.38 -18.73
CA GLU A 475 -32.04 3.44 -19.73
C GLU A 475 -30.58 3.82 -19.94
N ALA A 476 -29.79 3.87 -18.86
CA ALA A 476 -28.37 4.13 -18.93
C ALA A 476 -27.64 3.04 -19.71
N LEU A 477 -27.91 1.77 -19.38
CA LEU A 477 -27.34 0.62 -20.10
C LEU A 477 -27.74 0.62 -21.58
N ARG A 478 -29.01 0.90 -21.91
CA ARG A 478 -29.47 0.99 -23.31
C ARG A 478 -28.74 2.08 -24.07
N ARG A 479 -28.53 3.25 -23.45
CA ARG A 479 -27.74 4.34 -24.05
C ARG A 479 -26.30 3.91 -24.30
N GLN A 480 -25.65 3.25 -23.36
CA GLN A 480 -24.29 2.74 -23.53
C GLN A 480 -24.22 1.72 -24.70
N LEU A 481 -25.13 0.75 -24.74
CA LEU A 481 -25.17 -0.30 -25.77
C LEU A 481 -25.53 0.22 -27.17
N SER A 482 -26.35 1.28 -27.27
CA SER A 482 -26.72 1.90 -28.54
C SER A 482 -25.70 2.93 -29.05
N SER A 483 -24.66 3.27 -28.27
CA SER A 483 -23.66 4.25 -28.67
C SER A 483 -22.85 3.76 -29.87
N PRO A 484 -22.86 4.47 -31.02
CA PRO A 484 -22.14 4.02 -32.22
C PRO A 484 -20.64 3.95 -31.97
N GLY A 485 -20.02 2.84 -32.37
CA GLY A 485 -18.55 2.66 -32.21
C GLY A 485 -18.08 2.46 -30.78
N ALA A 486 -19.00 2.27 -29.82
CA ALA A 486 -18.64 1.97 -28.43
C ALA A 486 -18.04 0.57 -28.27
N VAL A 487 -17.11 0.45 -27.33
CA VAL A 487 -16.55 -0.82 -26.87
C VAL A 487 -16.71 -0.93 -25.37
N PHE A 488 -16.91 -2.17 -24.92
CA PHE A 488 -17.00 -2.53 -23.50
C PHE A 488 -15.73 -3.30 -23.13
N LEU A 489 -15.08 -2.86 -22.07
CA LEU A 489 -13.87 -3.48 -21.57
C LEU A 489 -14.15 -4.19 -20.27
N GLU A 490 -13.82 -5.48 -20.25
CA GLU A 490 -14.05 -6.37 -19.12
C GLU A 490 -12.87 -7.25 -18.80
N TRP A 491 -12.90 -7.85 -17.63
CA TRP A 491 -12.05 -8.98 -17.28
C TRP A 491 -12.57 -10.25 -17.98
N VAL A 492 -11.72 -11.24 -18.15
CA VAL A 492 -12.18 -12.56 -18.57
C VAL A 492 -12.96 -13.24 -17.45
N ASP A 493 -13.88 -14.11 -17.81
CA ASP A 493 -14.72 -14.86 -16.85
C ASP A 493 -13.88 -15.55 -15.77
N GLY A 494 -14.34 -15.45 -14.52
CA GLY A 494 -13.68 -16.00 -13.34
C GLY A 494 -12.48 -15.19 -12.83
N ARG A 495 -12.21 -14.02 -13.44
CA ARG A 495 -11.15 -13.08 -13.00
C ARG A 495 -11.69 -11.70 -12.64
N GLU A 496 -12.99 -11.53 -12.75
CA GLU A 496 -13.63 -10.27 -12.40
C GLU A 496 -13.39 -9.93 -10.92
N PRO A 497 -12.94 -8.70 -10.61
CA PRO A 497 -12.92 -8.22 -9.24
C PRO A 497 -14.28 -8.24 -8.56
N THR A 498 -15.35 -7.98 -9.34
CA THR A 498 -16.74 -8.10 -8.90
C THR A 498 -17.30 -9.41 -9.46
N PRO A 499 -17.41 -10.49 -8.66
CA PRO A 499 -17.86 -11.80 -9.16
C PRO A 499 -19.19 -11.72 -9.90
N GLY A 500 -19.23 -12.30 -11.10
CA GLY A 500 -20.42 -12.38 -11.95
C GLY A 500 -20.78 -11.08 -12.69
N MET A 501 -19.88 -10.08 -12.75
CA MET A 501 -20.10 -8.84 -13.47
C MET A 501 -20.33 -9.08 -14.96
N ASN A 502 -19.50 -9.90 -15.61
CA ASN A 502 -19.64 -10.27 -17.01
C ASN A 502 -20.98 -10.95 -17.32
N ALA A 503 -21.33 -11.95 -16.53
CA ALA A 503 -22.60 -12.65 -16.68
C ALA A 503 -23.80 -11.69 -16.51
N ARG A 504 -23.67 -10.71 -15.61
CA ARG A 504 -24.70 -9.67 -15.40
C ARG A 504 -24.80 -8.76 -16.61
N LEU A 505 -23.67 -8.25 -17.12
CA LEU A 505 -23.68 -7.40 -18.32
C LEU A 505 -24.29 -8.13 -19.51
N LEU A 506 -23.84 -9.34 -19.81
CA LEU A 506 -24.35 -10.13 -20.95
C LEU A 506 -25.86 -10.38 -20.84
N ARG A 507 -26.33 -10.76 -19.65
CA ARG A 507 -27.76 -10.99 -19.37
C ARG A 507 -28.59 -9.71 -19.54
N MET A 508 -28.14 -8.59 -18.95
CA MET A 508 -28.85 -7.32 -19.02
C MET A 508 -28.85 -6.76 -20.45
N ALA A 509 -27.74 -6.89 -21.19
CA ALA A 509 -27.67 -6.51 -22.60
C ALA A 509 -28.70 -7.28 -23.45
N ALA A 510 -28.81 -8.58 -23.26
CA ALA A 510 -29.80 -9.43 -23.96
C ALA A 510 -31.24 -9.00 -23.64
N GLN A 511 -31.55 -8.63 -22.40
CA GLN A 511 -32.88 -8.14 -21.99
C GLN A 511 -33.28 -6.85 -22.70
N VAL A 512 -32.34 -5.98 -23.03
CA VAL A 512 -32.58 -4.73 -23.78
C VAL A 512 -32.40 -4.88 -25.30
N GLY A 513 -32.22 -6.11 -25.80
CA GLY A 513 -32.17 -6.43 -27.22
C GLY A 513 -30.79 -6.31 -27.88
N TYR A 514 -29.71 -6.35 -27.09
CA TYR A 514 -28.35 -6.29 -27.59
C TYR A 514 -27.57 -7.56 -27.29
N ALA A 515 -26.63 -7.91 -28.19
CA ALA A 515 -25.61 -8.92 -27.97
C ALA A 515 -24.24 -8.26 -27.89
N LEU A 516 -23.38 -8.74 -26.99
CA LEU A 516 -21.98 -8.33 -26.89
C LEU A 516 -21.08 -9.38 -27.52
N VAL A 517 -20.26 -8.96 -28.46
CA VAL A 517 -19.39 -9.85 -29.26
C VAL A 517 -17.94 -9.53 -28.94
N PRO A 518 -17.13 -10.54 -28.56
CA PRO A 518 -15.70 -10.36 -28.36
C PRO A 518 -15.02 -9.90 -29.67
N VAL A 519 -14.23 -8.82 -29.57
CA VAL A 519 -13.43 -8.26 -30.67
C VAL A 519 -11.97 -8.61 -30.50
N GLU A 520 -11.45 -8.47 -29.27
CA GLU A 520 -10.07 -8.77 -28.97
C GLU A 520 -9.96 -9.30 -27.52
N ARG A 521 -9.06 -10.27 -27.35
CA ARG A 521 -8.71 -10.84 -26.04
C ARG A 521 -7.27 -10.44 -25.73
N ILE A 522 -7.06 -9.86 -24.54
CA ILE A 522 -5.74 -9.38 -24.12
C ILE A 522 -5.16 -10.35 -23.09
N GLU A 523 -3.95 -10.79 -23.35
CA GLU A 523 -3.21 -11.75 -22.52
C GLU A 523 -2.03 -11.08 -21.82
N ASP A 524 -1.68 -11.57 -20.63
CA ASP A 524 -0.49 -11.18 -19.90
C ASP A 524 0.79 -11.70 -20.59
N ARG A 525 1.97 -11.46 -20.01
CA ARG A 525 3.25 -11.94 -20.56
C ARG A 525 3.42 -13.45 -20.49
N ASN A 526 2.61 -14.14 -19.68
CA ASN A 526 2.59 -15.59 -19.58
C ASN A 526 1.64 -16.25 -20.58
N GLY A 527 0.93 -15.46 -21.42
CA GLY A 527 -0.11 -15.95 -22.34
C GLY A 527 -1.44 -16.21 -21.67
N ARG A 528 -1.61 -15.76 -20.40
CA ARG A 528 -2.82 -15.95 -19.64
C ARG A 528 -3.82 -14.86 -20.01
N PRO A 529 -5.05 -15.22 -20.41
CA PRO A 529 -6.09 -14.24 -20.68
C PRO A 529 -6.44 -13.40 -19.48
N ALA A 530 -6.57 -12.09 -19.68
CA ALA A 530 -6.86 -11.13 -18.62
C ALA A 530 -8.08 -10.26 -18.95
N PHE A 531 -8.18 -9.75 -20.18
CA PHE A 531 -9.23 -8.82 -20.55
C PHE A 531 -9.92 -9.21 -21.86
N LEU A 532 -11.19 -8.81 -21.96
CA LEU A 532 -12.02 -8.90 -23.16
C LEU A 532 -12.41 -7.49 -23.59
N ILE A 533 -12.30 -7.23 -24.90
CA ILE A 533 -12.87 -6.05 -25.53
C ILE A 533 -14.06 -6.49 -26.34
N LEU A 534 -15.25 -5.98 -26.01
CA LEU A 534 -16.52 -6.37 -26.61
C LEU A 534 -17.12 -5.21 -27.39
N ARG A 535 -17.87 -5.53 -28.46
CA ARG A 535 -18.75 -4.57 -29.15
C ARG A 535 -20.20 -4.99 -29.02
N SER A 536 -21.07 -3.99 -28.85
CA SER A 536 -22.51 -4.19 -28.89
C SER A 536 -23.01 -4.29 -30.32
N ARG A 537 -23.98 -5.17 -30.56
CA ARG A 537 -24.78 -5.24 -31.77
C ARG A 537 -26.23 -5.54 -31.42
N LEU A 538 -27.16 -5.17 -32.26
CA LEU A 538 -28.54 -5.61 -32.09
C LEU A 538 -28.60 -7.14 -32.13
N ALA A 539 -29.32 -7.74 -31.19
CA ALA A 539 -29.49 -9.18 -31.15
C ALA A 539 -30.27 -9.66 -32.39
N SER A 540 -29.82 -10.75 -33.03
CA SER A 540 -30.60 -11.38 -34.10
C SER A 540 -31.91 -11.98 -33.56
N PRO A 541 -32.97 -12.12 -34.38
CA PRO A 541 -34.25 -12.70 -33.94
C PRO A 541 -34.09 -14.08 -33.25
N GLU A 542 -33.14 -14.91 -33.72
CA GLU A 542 -32.85 -16.22 -33.12
C GLU A 542 -32.21 -16.11 -31.72
N GLN A 543 -31.37 -15.08 -31.48
CA GLN A 543 -30.79 -14.83 -30.16
C GLN A 543 -31.79 -14.19 -29.19
N ALA A 544 -32.80 -13.51 -29.69
CA ALA A 544 -33.88 -12.94 -28.89
C ALA A 544 -34.88 -14.02 -28.37
N SER A 545 -34.96 -15.19 -29.01
CA SER A 545 -35.81 -16.28 -28.59
C SER A 545 -35.26 -17.11 -27.42
N LEU A 546 -33.96 -16.97 -27.09
CA LEU A 546 -33.32 -17.58 -25.91
C LEU A 546 -33.54 -16.77 -24.62
N ARG A 547 -34.57 -15.90 -24.57
CA ARG A 547 -34.91 -15.14 -23.36
C ARG A 547 -35.24 -16.12 -22.21
N PRO A 548 -34.53 -16.08 -21.08
CA PRO A 548 -35.02 -16.72 -19.90
C PRO A 548 -36.40 -16.12 -19.58
N SER A 549 -37.39 -16.95 -19.41
CA SER A 549 -38.74 -16.56 -18.97
C SER A 549 -38.59 -15.68 -17.72
N ALA A 550 -39.24 -14.51 -17.73
CA ALA A 550 -39.31 -13.62 -16.58
C ALA A 550 -39.74 -14.44 -15.33
N PRO A 551 -39.09 -14.22 -14.17
CA PRO A 551 -39.55 -14.84 -12.94
C PRO A 551 -41.01 -14.38 -12.69
N PRO A 552 -41.91 -15.29 -12.25
CA PRO A 552 -43.30 -14.92 -11.95
C PRO A 552 -43.30 -13.86 -10.85
N HIS A 553 -44.03 -12.80 -11.09
CA HIS A 553 -44.35 -11.78 -10.08
C HIS A 553 -44.95 -12.47 -8.84
N ARG A 554 -44.22 -12.44 -7.73
CA ARG A 554 -44.77 -12.64 -6.38
C ARG A 554 -44.42 -11.43 -5.51
#